data_38e5fb2905407973cada04d3fbb21ef4
#
_entry.id   38e5fb2905407973cada04d3fbb21ef4
#
_cell.length_a   1.000
_cell.length_b   1.000
_cell.length_c   1.000
_cell.angle_alpha   90.00
_cell.angle_beta   90.00
_cell.angle_gamma   90.00
#
_symmetry.space_group_name_H-M   'P 1'
#
loop_
_entity.id
_entity.type
_entity.pdbx_description
1 polymer ?
#
loop_
_entity_poly.entity_id
_entity_poly.type
_entity_poly.pdbx_seq_one_letter_code
_entity_poly.pdbx_strand_id
1 'polypeptide(L)'
;MKKIITLTIALLAFAFSNAQETSKPSKATKKATAKTSTPALPKVEGAGMVYVTETIDYGSVAINSDGNRKFEFTNNGNKPLIITNAAGSCGCTVPTFPKEPILPGAKAFIGVKYDTSASRVGPFTKTVTITSNAAGSPSKVLTIKGTVLAADAPKS
;
A
#
# COMPACT_ATOMS: atom_id res chain seq x y z
N MET A 1 -53.97 33.32 -13.26
CA MET A 1 -54.11 34.57 -12.50
C MET A 1 -52.72 34.83 -11.89
N LYS A 2 -51.90 35.54 -12.64
CA LYS A 2 -51.53 36.93 -12.49
C LYS A 2 -51.27 37.32 -11.04
N LYS A 3 -49.99 37.52 -10.66
CA LYS A 3 -49.51 38.83 -10.22
C LYS A 3 -48.00 38.87 -10.15
N ILE A 4 -47.48 39.62 -11.03
CA ILE A 4 -46.18 40.29 -11.11
C ILE A 4 -46.11 41.32 -9.95
N ILE A 5 -45.05 41.42 -9.23
CA ILE A 5 -44.62 42.64 -8.54
C ILE A 5 -43.10 42.78 -8.72
N THR A 6 -42.81 43.84 -9.39
CA THR A 6 -41.57 44.44 -9.82
C THR A 6 -40.78 45.09 -8.67
N LEU A 7 -39.48 45.09 -8.84
CA LEU A 7 -38.53 46.22 -8.72
C LEU A 7 -38.20 46.79 -7.32
N THR A 8 -36.94 46.74 -6.96
CA THR A 8 -36.17 47.97 -6.72
C THR A 8 -34.66 47.69 -6.67
N ILE A 9 -34.00 48.46 -7.48
CA ILE A 9 -32.55 48.67 -7.62
C ILE A 9 -32.07 49.44 -6.40
N ALA A 10 -30.95 49.01 -5.78
CA ALA A 10 -30.12 49.91 -5.00
C ALA A 10 -28.65 49.60 -5.31
N LEU A 11 -28.11 50.42 -6.16
CA LEU A 11 -26.68 50.63 -6.41
C LEU A 11 -26.05 51.23 -5.13
N LEU A 12 -25.03 50.59 -4.62
CA LEU A 12 -24.04 51.28 -3.75
C LEU A 12 -22.65 50.83 -4.15
N ALA A 13 -22.04 51.67 -4.96
CA ALA A 13 -20.62 51.65 -5.24
C ALA A 13 -19.84 52.02 -3.99
N PHE A 14 -18.97 51.16 -3.53
CA PHE A 14 -17.90 51.52 -2.62
C PHE A 14 -16.58 51.19 -3.30
N ALA A 15 -15.99 52.24 -3.85
CA ALA A 15 -14.59 52.23 -4.23
C ALA A 15 -13.75 52.41 -2.97
N PHE A 16 -12.86 51.47 -2.69
CA PHE A 16 -11.72 51.70 -1.81
C PHE A 16 -10.46 51.05 -2.39
N SER A 17 -9.68 51.89 -2.92
CA SER A 17 -8.23 52.06 -2.83
C SER A 17 -7.35 50.83 -2.63
N ASN A 18 -6.61 50.65 -3.69
CA ASN A 18 -5.23 50.18 -3.76
C ASN A 18 -4.41 50.38 -2.48
N ALA A 19 -3.90 49.31 -1.91
CA ALA A 19 -2.67 49.28 -1.18
C ALA A 19 -1.89 48.05 -1.61
N GLN A 20 -0.95 48.29 -2.53
CA GLN A 20 0.16 47.37 -2.80
C GLN A 20 1.01 47.32 -1.54
N GLU A 21 1.01 46.21 -0.87
CA GLU A 21 2.03 45.88 0.11
C GLU A 21 2.89 44.76 -0.42
N THR A 22 4.05 45.17 -0.89
CA THR A 22 5.19 44.33 -1.25
C THR A 22 5.69 43.62 -0.01
N SER A 23 5.26 42.41 0.25
CA SER A 23 5.93 41.57 1.23
C SER A 23 6.90 40.61 0.55
N LYS A 24 8.15 40.98 0.73
CA LYS A 24 9.40 40.25 0.63
C LYS A 24 9.27 38.76 0.83
N PRO A 25 9.88 37.89 -0.01
CA PRO A 25 9.85 36.45 0.20
C PRO A 25 10.62 36.09 1.47
N SER A 26 9.87 35.60 2.46
CA SER A 26 10.44 35.03 3.67
C SER A 26 11.16 33.72 3.31
N LYS A 27 12.44 33.75 3.58
CA LYS A 27 13.41 32.67 3.47
C LYS A 27 12.88 31.43 4.24
N ALA A 28 12.28 30.46 3.53
CA ALA A 28 11.87 29.21 4.12
C ALA A 28 13.12 28.47 4.63
N THR A 29 13.24 28.44 5.93
CA THR A 29 14.20 27.61 6.67
C THR A 29 14.05 26.17 6.24
N LYS A 30 15.04 25.64 5.55
CA LYS A 30 15.21 24.23 5.28
C LYS A 30 15.30 23.48 6.60
N LYS A 31 14.19 22.97 7.08
CA LYS A 31 14.19 21.99 8.17
C LYS A 31 14.86 20.73 7.65
N ALA A 32 16.07 20.52 8.06
CA ALA A 32 16.83 19.31 7.81
C ALA A 32 16.04 18.13 8.37
N THR A 33 15.41 17.37 7.49
CA THR A 33 14.84 16.07 7.84
C THR A 33 16.02 15.16 8.15
N ALA A 34 16.10 14.74 9.40
CA ALA A 34 17.07 13.77 9.87
C ALA A 34 17.08 12.57 8.91
N LYS A 35 18.22 12.33 8.28
CA LYS A 35 18.52 11.08 7.58
C LYS A 35 18.52 9.97 8.63
N THR A 36 17.39 9.31 8.82
CA THR A 36 17.39 7.97 9.38
C THR A 36 18.13 7.11 8.37
N SER A 37 19.33 6.70 8.71
CA SER A 37 20.14 5.79 7.91
C SER A 37 19.47 4.41 7.94
N THR A 38 18.51 4.20 7.05
CA THR A 38 18.04 2.86 6.71
C THR A 38 19.27 2.11 6.17
N PRO A 39 19.58 0.89 6.66
CA PRO A 39 20.67 0.09 6.12
C PRO A 39 20.51 0.02 4.59
N ALA A 40 21.56 0.37 3.85
CA ALA A 40 21.53 0.36 2.40
C ALA A 40 21.23 -1.06 1.93
N LEU A 41 20.11 -1.26 1.25
CA LEU A 41 19.77 -2.54 0.64
C LEU A 41 20.84 -2.90 -0.39
N PRO A 42 21.27 -4.18 -0.47
CA PRO A 42 22.23 -4.62 -1.49
C PRO A 42 21.65 -4.30 -2.86
N LYS A 43 22.37 -3.51 -3.66
CA LYS A 43 21.96 -3.18 -5.03
C LYS A 43 22.27 -4.34 -5.95
N VAL A 44 21.34 -4.62 -6.87
CA VAL A 44 21.52 -5.66 -7.91
C VAL A 44 21.47 -5.05 -9.31
N GLU A 45 22.22 -5.62 -10.24
CA GLU A 45 22.12 -5.31 -11.65
C GLU A 45 20.82 -5.91 -12.22
N GLY A 46 20.03 -5.08 -12.92
CA GLY A 46 18.72 -5.45 -13.42
C GLY A 46 17.60 -5.00 -12.48
N ALA A 47 16.44 -5.63 -12.60
CA ALA A 47 15.35 -5.43 -11.65
C ALA A 47 15.63 -6.22 -10.37
N GLY A 48 15.33 -5.64 -9.20
CA GLY A 48 15.54 -6.30 -7.92
C GLY A 48 14.23 -6.39 -7.12
N MET A 49 14.16 -7.36 -6.19
CA MET A 49 13.01 -7.51 -5.31
C MET A 49 13.47 -7.98 -3.94
N VAL A 50 13.54 -7.05 -2.98
CA VAL A 50 13.89 -7.33 -1.58
C VAL A 50 12.68 -7.10 -0.71
N TYR A 51 12.26 -8.11 0.03
CA TYR A 51 11.15 -8.07 0.97
C TYR A 51 11.59 -7.66 2.37
N VAL A 52 10.75 -6.91 3.08
CA VAL A 52 10.92 -6.63 4.52
C VAL A 52 10.76 -7.93 5.32
N THR A 53 9.80 -8.75 4.92
CA THR A 53 9.59 -10.11 5.44
C THR A 53 9.04 -11.00 4.33
N GLU A 54 9.44 -12.26 4.32
CA GLU A 54 8.95 -13.28 3.39
C GLU A 54 7.93 -14.21 4.03
N THR A 55 7.73 -14.06 5.35
CA THR A 55 6.72 -14.81 6.10
C THR A 55 5.89 -13.86 6.95
N ILE A 56 4.56 -13.98 6.85
CA ILE A 56 3.63 -13.28 7.72
C ILE A 56 2.96 -14.30 8.61
N ASP A 57 3.07 -14.08 9.92
CA ASP A 57 2.32 -14.82 10.91
C ASP A 57 1.05 -14.05 11.27
N TYR A 58 -0.10 -14.66 11.03
CA TYR A 58 -1.42 -14.11 11.37
C TYR A 58 -1.71 -14.24 12.87
N GLY A 59 -0.92 -15.07 13.58
CA GLY A 59 -1.25 -15.46 14.94
C GLY A 59 -2.55 -16.24 15.00
N SER A 60 -3.34 -16.00 16.04
CA SER A 60 -4.69 -16.55 16.19
C SER A 60 -5.72 -15.55 15.68
N VAL A 61 -6.46 -15.91 14.65
CA VAL A 61 -7.51 -15.07 14.04
C VAL A 61 -8.88 -15.71 14.23
N ALA A 62 -9.90 -14.89 14.49
CA ALA A 62 -11.25 -15.39 14.62
C ALA A 62 -11.81 -15.83 13.26
N ILE A 63 -12.73 -16.78 13.29
CA ILE A 63 -13.55 -17.15 12.14
C ILE A 63 -14.23 -15.90 11.54
N ASN A 64 -14.31 -15.81 10.21
CA ASN A 64 -14.85 -14.69 9.44
C ASN A 64 -14.18 -13.33 9.72
N SER A 65 -12.98 -13.33 10.30
CA SER A 65 -12.21 -12.10 10.51
C SER A 65 -11.51 -11.63 9.23
N ASP A 66 -10.99 -10.40 9.26
CA ASP A 66 -10.21 -9.85 8.14
C ASP A 66 -8.90 -10.63 7.93
N GLY A 67 -8.85 -11.36 6.83
CA GLY A 67 -7.68 -12.12 6.38
C GLY A 67 -6.72 -11.34 5.49
N ASN A 68 -6.87 -10.01 5.32
CA ASN A 68 -5.99 -9.21 4.47
C ASN A 68 -4.66 -8.91 5.17
N ARG A 69 -3.55 -9.15 4.48
CA ARG A 69 -2.19 -8.80 4.88
C ARG A 69 -1.41 -8.31 3.68
N LYS A 70 -0.23 -7.70 3.93
CA LYS A 70 0.62 -7.13 2.89
C LYS A 70 2.08 -7.51 3.11
N PHE A 71 2.75 -7.94 2.06
CA PHE A 71 4.20 -8.07 2.01
C PHE A 71 4.77 -6.80 1.38
N GLU A 72 5.54 -6.05 2.14
CA GLU A 72 6.25 -4.88 1.62
C GLU A 72 7.57 -5.34 0.99
N PHE A 73 7.88 -4.77 -0.18
CA PHE A 73 9.15 -4.98 -0.86
C PHE A 73 9.64 -3.69 -1.50
N THR A 74 10.94 -3.68 -1.84
CA THR A 74 11.60 -2.58 -2.53
C THR A 74 12.27 -3.12 -3.78
N ASN A 75 12.15 -2.39 -4.90
CA ASN A 75 13.01 -2.67 -6.05
C ASN A 75 14.41 -2.15 -5.74
N ASN A 76 15.31 -3.03 -5.34
CA ASN A 76 16.72 -2.72 -5.05
C ASN A 76 17.64 -2.81 -6.28
N GLY A 77 17.05 -2.94 -7.47
CA GLY A 77 17.76 -2.98 -8.74
C GLY A 77 17.94 -1.60 -9.38
N ASN A 78 18.56 -1.60 -10.56
CA ASN A 78 18.77 -0.40 -11.39
C ASN A 78 17.84 -0.35 -12.62
N LYS A 79 16.92 -1.33 -12.77
CA LYS A 79 15.89 -1.37 -13.82
C LYS A 79 14.50 -1.51 -13.24
N PRO A 80 13.43 -1.12 -13.96
CA PRO A 80 12.06 -1.31 -13.53
C PRO A 80 11.74 -2.78 -13.25
N LEU A 81 11.09 -3.05 -12.10
CA LEU A 81 10.62 -4.36 -11.72
C LEU A 81 9.17 -4.53 -12.20
N ILE A 82 8.90 -5.61 -12.91
CA ILE A 82 7.59 -5.97 -13.44
C ILE A 82 7.17 -7.30 -12.82
N ILE A 83 6.04 -7.31 -12.11
CA ILE A 83 5.44 -8.53 -11.61
C ILE A 83 4.45 -9.02 -12.67
N THR A 84 4.65 -10.23 -13.15
CA THR A 84 3.82 -10.82 -14.21
C THR A 84 2.71 -11.70 -13.65
N ASN A 85 2.95 -12.33 -12.49
CA ASN A 85 1.98 -13.22 -11.86
C ASN A 85 2.14 -13.27 -10.34
N ALA A 86 1.04 -13.56 -9.64
CA ALA A 86 1.02 -13.94 -8.23
C ALA A 86 -0.05 -15.02 -8.05
N ALA A 87 0.35 -16.19 -7.52
CA ALA A 87 -0.52 -17.34 -7.36
C ALA A 87 -0.47 -17.89 -5.94
N GLY A 88 -1.63 -18.04 -5.30
CA GLY A 88 -1.77 -18.72 -4.01
C GLY A 88 -1.70 -20.24 -4.16
N SER A 89 -1.21 -20.93 -3.14
CA SER A 89 -1.15 -22.41 -3.12
C SER A 89 -2.51 -23.09 -3.04
N CYS A 90 -3.58 -22.34 -2.80
CA CYS A 90 -4.98 -22.82 -2.80
C CYS A 90 -5.93 -21.68 -3.15
N GLY A 91 -7.16 -21.98 -3.52
CA GLY A 91 -8.22 -20.98 -3.72
C GLY A 91 -8.60 -20.18 -2.45
N CYS A 92 -8.10 -20.61 -1.29
CA CYS A 92 -8.26 -19.92 -0.01
C CYS A 92 -7.27 -18.78 0.22
N THR A 93 -6.32 -18.57 -0.70
CA THR A 93 -5.28 -17.56 -0.64
C THR A 93 -5.27 -16.79 -1.93
N VAL A 94 -5.77 -15.55 -1.90
CA VAL A 94 -5.93 -14.70 -3.08
C VAL A 94 -4.93 -13.56 -3.02
N PRO A 95 -3.87 -13.59 -3.84
CA PRO A 95 -2.91 -12.51 -3.91
C PRO A 95 -3.36 -11.39 -4.85
N THR A 96 -2.89 -10.17 -4.54
CA THR A 96 -2.97 -8.99 -5.40
C THR A 96 -1.60 -8.35 -5.53
N PHE A 97 -1.30 -7.73 -6.67
CA PHE A 97 0.02 -7.13 -6.93
C PHE A 97 -0.09 -5.93 -7.86
N PRO A 98 0.89 -5.00 -7.83
CA PRO A 98 0.96 -3.87 -8.73
C PRO A 98 1.08 -4.33 -10.19
N LYS A 99 0.29 -3.72 -11.07
CA LYS A 99 0.36 -4.00 -12.53
C LYS A 99 1.36 -3.08 -13.23
N GLU A 100 1.63 -1.91 -12.62
CA GLU A 100 2.57 -0.93 -13.13
C GLU A 100 4.01 -1.32 -12.80
N PRO A 101 4.99 -0.98 -13.67
CA PRO A 101 6.40 -1.18 -13.38
C PRO A 101 6.84 -0.42 -12.12
N ILE A 102 7.53 -1.09 -11.21
CA ILE A 102 8.05 -0.52 -9.97
C ILE A 102 9.47 0.00 -10.25
N LEU A 103 9.65 1.31 -10.15
CA LEU A 103 10.91 1.98 -10.47
C LEU A 103 12.03 1.60 -9.49
N PRO A 104 13.30 1.73 -9.87
CA PRO A 104 14.44 1.54 -8.98
C PRO A 104 14.32 2.35 -7.69
N GLY A 105 14.51 1.70 -6.54
CA GLY A 105 14.36 2.29 -5.21
C GLY A 105 12.93 2.47 -4.72
N ALA A 106 11.92 2.24 -5.55
CA ALA A 106 10.52 2.36 -5.14
C ALA A 106 10.07 1.16 -4.30
N LYS A 107 9.20 1.44 -3.34
CA LYS A 107 8.52 0.45 -2.50
C LYS A 107 7.15 0.10 -3.08
N ALA A 108 6.74 -1.14 -2.91
CA ALA A 108 5.43 -1.63 -3.29
C ALA A 108 4.98 -2.77 -2.37
N PHE A 109 3.77 -3.29 -2.60
CA PHE A 109 3.17 -4.30 -1.77
C PHE A 109 2.58 -5.44 -2.61
N ILE A 110 2.74 -6.67 -2.12
CA ILE A 110 1.90 -7.80 -2.50
C ILE A 110 0.81 -7.92 -1.44
N GLY A 111 -0.44 -7.67 -1.81
CA GLY A 111 -1.58 -7.96 -0.94
C GLY A 111 -1.86 -9.46 -0.95
N VAL A 112 -2.28 -10.00 0.19
CA VAL A 112 -2.72 -11.39 0.31
C VAL A 112 -3.96 -11.43 1.17
N LYS A 113 -5.04 -12.02 0.66
CA LYS A 113 -6.25 -12.29 1.42
C LYS A 113 -6.33 -13.80 1.68
N TYR A 114 -6.36 -14.17 2.96
CA TYR A 114 -6.63 -15.55 3.38
C TYR A 114 -8.09 -15.69 3.81
N ASP A 115 -8.74 -16.74 3.35
CA ASP A 115 -10.12 -17.06 3.72
C ASP A 115 -10.16 -17.63 5.14
N THR A 116 -10.76 -16.89 6.07
CA THR A 116 -10.93 -17.25 7.49
C THR A 116 -12.31 -17.82 7.79
N SER A 117 -13.04 -18.36 6.80
CA SER A 117 -14.36 -18.93 6.98
C SER A 117 -14.36 -20.17 7.90
N ALA A 118 -15.53 -20.58 8.33
CA ALA A 118 -15.72 -21.75 9.22
C ALA A 118 -15.06 -23.03 8.71
N SER A 119 -14.99 -23.20 7.39
CA SER A 119 -14.34 -24.35 6.75
C SER A 119 -12.81 -24.33 6.89
N ARG A 120 -12.23 -23.29 7.48
CA ARG A 120 -10.78 -23.08 7.66
C ARG A 120 -10.33 -23.09 9.11
N VAL A 121 -11.19 -23.48 10.05
CA VAL A 121 -10.82 -23.61 11.48
C VAL A 121 -9.62 -24.54 11.64
N GLY A 122 -8.65 -24.11 12.46
CA GLY A 122 -7.41 -24.82 12.73
C GLY A 122 -6.16 -24.10 12.18
N PRO A 123 -4.99 -24.70 12.36
CA PRO A 123 -3.73 -24.14 11.89
C PRO A 123 -3.63 -24.17 10.37
N PHE A 124 -3.00 -23.14 9.82
CA PHE A 124 -2.72 -23.08 8.39
C PHE A 124 -1.29 -22.60 8.11
N THR A 125 -0.73 -23.10 7.02
CA THR A 125 0.46 -22.58 6.35
C THR A 125 0.19 -22.63 4.86
N LYS A 126 0.27 -21.48 4.20
CA LYS A 126 0.03 -21.33 2.77
C LYS A 126 1.13 -20.51 2.13
N THR A 127 1.34 -20.69 0.84
CA THR A 127 2.34 -19.97 0.08
C THR A 127 1.72 -19.15 -1.05
N VAL A 128 2.42 -18.09 -1.42
CA VAL A 128 2.13 -17.27 -2.59
C VAL A 128 3.39 -17.23 -3.44
N THR A 129 3.28 -17.67 -4.67
CA THR A 129 4.38 -17.62 -5.64
C THR A 129 4.25 -16.37 -6.48
N ILE A 130 5.28 -15.53 -6.46
CA ILE A 130 5.37 -14.30 -7.25
C ILE A 130 6.31 -14.56 -8.43
N THR A 131 5.86 -14.23 -9.65
CA THR A 131 6.67 -14.29 -10.86
C THR A 131 6.94 -12.87 -11.34
N SER A 132 8.20 -12.57 -11.64
CA SER A 132 8.64 -11.22 -12.05
C SER A 132 9.88 -11.30 -12.94
N ASN A 133 10.35 -10.13 -13.42
CA ASN A 133 11.61 -9.99 -14.14
C ASN A 133 12.81 -9.73 -13.20
N ALA A 134 12.70 -10.04 -11.91
CA ALA A 134 13.78 -9.82 -10.95
C ALA A 134 15.01 -10.64 -11.28
N ALA A 135 16.17 -9.99 -11.36
CA ALA A 135 17.45 -10.63 -11.63
C ALA A 135 17.82 -11.60 -10.50
N GLY A 136 18.23 -12.81 -10.87
CA GLY A 136 18.63 -13.86 -9.92
C GLY A 136 17.48 -14.58 -9.20
N SER A 137 16.26 -14.04 -9.21
CA SER A 137 15.08 -14.66 -8.56
C SER A 137 13.79 -14.30 -9.28
N PRO A 138 13.56 -14.81 -10.51
CA PRO A 138 12.35 -14.51 -11.28
C PRO A 138 11.09 -15.10 -10.65
N SER A 139 11.25 -16.09 -9.78
CA SER A 139 10.17 -16.68 -8.99
C SER A 139 10.51 -16.59 -7.50
N LYS A 140 9.60 -16.00 -6.71
CA LYS A 140 9.75 -15.85 -5.26
C LYS A 140 8.55 -16.44 -4.54
N VAL A 141 8.81 -17.22 -3.49
CA VAL A 141 7.78 -17.81 -2.64
C VAL A 141 7.67 -17.03 -1.34
N LEU A 142 6.47 -16.57 -1.03
CA LEU A 142 6.11 -15.92 0.24
C LEU A 142 5.24 -16.87 1.05
N THR A 143 5.34 -16.83 2.38
CA THR A 143 4.60 -17.72 3.27
C THR A 143 3.66 -16.94 4.17
N ILE A 144 2.46 -17.43 4.34
CA ILE A 144 1.53 -17.02 5.40
C ILE A 144 1.23 -18.19 6.31
N LYS A 145 1.14 -17.97 7.59
CA LYS A 145 0.79 -18.97 8.59
C LYS A 145 -0.03 -18.37 9.72
N GLY A 146 -0.71 -19.22 10.48
CA GLY A 146 -1.54 -18.82 11.61
C GLY A 146 -2.51 -19.90 12.00
N THR A 147 -3.48 -19.54 12.84
CA THR A 147 -4.56 -20.44 13.29
C THR A 147 -5.90 -19.70 13.22
N VAL A 148 -6.86 -20.28 12.54
CA VAL A 148 -8.25 -19.82 12.58
C VAL A 148 -8.95 -20.45 13.78
N LEU A 149 -9.43 -19.64 14.71
CA LEU A 149 -10.13 -20.08 15.90
C LEU A 149 -11.61 -20.36 15.58
N ALA A 150 -12.20 -21.37 16.22
CA ALA A 150 -13.64 -21.58 16.22
C ALA A 150 -14.38 -20.39 16.87
N ALA A 151 -15.68 -20.27 16.62
CA ALA A 151 -16.48 -19.13 17.10
C ALA A 151 -16.40 -18.93 18.63
N ASP A 152 -16.30 -20.02 19.37
CA ASP A 152 -16.32 -20.04 20.85
C ASP A 152 -14.93 -20.15 21.50
N ALA A 153 -13.84 -20.05 20.72
CA ALA A 153 -12.50 -20.14 21.26
C ALA A 153 -12.10 -18.81 21.94
N PRO A 154 -11.51 -18.86 23.17
CA PRO A 154 -11.02 -17.65 23.83
C PRO A 154 -9.90 -17.02 22.99
N LYS A 155 -9.95 -15.70 22.85
CA LYS A 155 -8.86 -14.94 22.21
C LYS A 155 -7.67 -14.95 23.15
N SER A 156 -6.59 -15.55 22.71
CA SER A 156 -5.29 -15.52 23.41
C SER A 156 -4.54 -14.21 23.14
#